data_b1d01f143b8f3b37e849b8f641ba1cd3
#
_entry.id   b1d01f143b8f3b37e849b8f641ba1cd3
#
_cell.length_a   1.000
_cell.length_b   1.000
_cell.length_c   1.000
_cell.angle_alpha   90.00
_cell.angle_beta   90.00
_cell.angle_gamma   90.00
#
_symmetry.space_group_name_H-M   'P 1'
#
loop_
_entity.id
_entity.type
_entity.pdbx_description
1 polymer ?
#
loop_
_entity_poly.entity_id
_entity_poly.type
_entity_poly.pdbx_seq_one_letter_code
_entity_poly.pdbx_strand_id
1 'polypeptide(L)'
;MPTAYLSLGSNLDPVRHLREAIDALRERFGEVEVSAVYRFPAVGYAGADFLNAAAAIRTDLSPEALNAWLHALEDAHGRDRSGPRYSDRTLDIDIVLYDDLVAEGAGNLRIPRDELRHAFVLKPLAEIAPGAMHPLESRSIAELWRAHPEHDVAFEQVELGSAPPGTSPTRAPAR
;
A
#
# COMPACT_ATOMS: atom_id res chain seq x y z
N MET A 1 -20.35 -4.93 -2.97
CA MET A 1 -19.00 -5.44 -2.67
C MET A 1 -18.17 -4.31 -2.07
N PRO A 2 -17.61 -4.52 -0.89
CA PRO A 2 -16.82 -3.49 -0.21
C PRO A 2 -15.60 -3.04 -1.00
N THR A 3 -15.18 -1.80 -0.75
CA THR A 3 -13.94 -1.25 -1.30
C THR A 3 -12.91 -1.21 -0.19
N ALA A 4 -11.75 -1.80 -0.43
CA ALA A 4 -10.62 -1.74 0.47
C ALA A 4 -9.55 -0.85 -0.15
N TYR A 5 -8.98 0.03 0.66
CA TYR A 5 -7.88 0.89 0.24
C TYR A 5 -6.61 0.39 0.90
N LEU A 6 -5.57 0.23 0.09
CA LEU A 6 -4.33 -0.39 0.50
C LEU A 6 -3.18 0.59 0.38
N SER A 7 -2.21 0.47 1.29
CA SER A 7 -0.93 1.18 1.18
C SER A 7 0.14 0.15 0.85
N LEU A 8 0.94 0.41 -0.17
CA LEU A 8 2.04 -0.45 -0.57
C LEU A 8 3.36 0.30 -0.39
N GLY A 9 4.36 -0.38 0.13
CA GLY A 9 5.68 0.22 0.28
C GLY A 9 6.79 -0.80 0.15
N SER A 10 7.97 -0.35 -0.27
CA SER A 10 9.16 -1.18 -0.38
C SER A 10 10.39 -0.29 -0.43
N ASN A 11 11.49 -0.72 0.20
CA ASN A 11 12.78 -0.05 0.03
C ASN A 11 13.93 -1.02 -0.24
N LEU A 12 13.60 -2.28 -0.52
CA LEU A 12 14.57 -3.28 -0.98
C LEU A 12 14.09 -3.76 -2.35
N ASP A 13 14.81 -3.43 -3.40
CA ASP A 13 14.43 -3.71 -4.80
C ASP A 13 12.98 -3.24 -5.06
N PRO A 14 12.67 -1.97 -4.75
CA PRO A 14 11.27 -1.55 -4.64
C PRO A 14 10.51 -1.54 -5.95
N VAL A 15 11.17 -1.22 -7.07
CA VAL A 15 10.47 -1.20 -8.37
C VAL A 15 9.93 -2.58 -8.71
N ARG A 16 10.75 -3.61 -8.51
CA ARG A 16 10.35 -4.98 -8.80
C ARG A 16 9.23 -5.45 -7.87
N HIS A 17 9.42 -5.26 -6.56
CA HIS A 17 8.45 -5.75 -5.59
C HIS A 17 7.09 -5.05 -5.72
N LEU A 18 7.09 -3.74 -5.95
CA LEU A 18 5.82 -3.02 -6.12
C LEU A 18 5.12 -3.42 -7.40
N ARG A 19 5.87 -3.57 -8.50
CA ARG A 19 5.28 -3.98 -9.77
C ARG A 19 4.65 -5.37 -9.66
N GLU A 20 5.38 -6.31 -9.06
CA GLU A 20 4.86 -7.67 -8.88
C GLU A 20 3.66 -7.70 -7.93
N ALA A 21 3.67 -6.88 -6.89
CA ALA A 21 2.54 -6.79 -5.97
C ALA A 21 1.29 -6.27 -6.66
N ILE A 22 1.43 -5.23 -7.47
CA ILE A 22 0.31 -4.67 -8.23
C ILE A 22 -0.24 -5.70 -9.20
N ASP A 23 0.63 -6.45 -9.87
CA ASP A 23 0.20 -7.52 -10.78
C ASP A 23 -0.55 -8.61 -10.03
N ALA A 24 -0.09 -8.98 -8.83
CA ALA A 24 -0.77 -9.97 -8.00
C ALA A 24 -2.15 -9.49 -7.57
N LEU A 25 -2.27 -8.21 -7.23
CA LEU A 25 -3.58 -7.63 -6.88
C LEU A 25 -4.54 -7.68 -8.07
N ARG A 26 -4.07 -7.34 -9.26
CA ARG A 26 -4.90 -7.39 -10.47
C ARG A 26 -5.32 -8.79 -10.81
N GLU A 27 -4.43 -9.74 -10.65
CA GLU A 27 -4.74 -11.14 -10.91
C GLU A 27 -5.81 -11.66 -9.95
N ARG A 28 -5.72 -11.28 -8.67
CA ARG A 28 -6.65 -11.80 -7.66
C ARG A 28 -7.98 -11.05 -7.64
N PHE A 29 -7.97 -9.74 -7.81
CA PHE A 29 -9.15 -8.91 -7.59
C PHE A 29 -9.72 -8.29 -8.85
N GLY A 30 -9.05 -8.42 -9.97
CA GLY A 30 -9.51 -7.85 -11.23
C GLY A 30 -9.12 -6.38 -11.34
N GLU A 31 -10.12 -5.51 -11.44
CA GLU A 31 -9.85 -4.09 -11.55
C GLU A 31 -9.23 -3.55 -10.27
N VAL A 32 -8.08 -2.91 -10.39
CA VAL A 32 -7.39 -2.29 -9.27
C VAL A 32 -6.97 -0.88 -9.69
N GLU A 33 -7.42 0.10 -8.94
CA GLU A 33 -6.99 1.48 -9.17
C GLU A 33 -5.71 1.71 -8.37
N VAL A 34 -4.68 2.25 -9.01
CA VAL A 34 -3.37 2.44 -8.38
C VAL A 34 -2.93 3.88 -8.55
N SER A 35 -2.42 4.48 -7.49
CA SER A 35 -1.86 5.83 -7.54
C SER A 35 -0.52 5.85 -8.27
N ALA A 36 0.00 7.03 -8.53
CA ALA A 36 1.40 7.17 -8.86
C ALA A 36 2.25 6.67 -7.69
N VAL A 37 3.50 6.33 -7.96
CA VAL A 37 4.44 5.85 -6.95
C VAL A 37 5.36 7.02 -6.59
N TYR A 38 5.56 7.24 -5.30
CA TYR A 38 6.38 8.35 -4.82
C TYR A 38 7.48 7.85 -3.91
N ARG A 39 8.58 8.62 -3.85
CA ARG A 39 9.72 8.34 -2.99
C ARG A 39 9.56 9.10 -1.68
N PHE A 40 9.68 8.38 -0.56
CA PHE A 40 9.61 8.96 0.78
C PHE A 40 10.80 8.49 1.61
N PRO A 41 11.33 9.34 2.50
CA PRO A 41 12.40 8.88 3.39
C PRO A 41 11.88 7.83 4.36
N ALA A 42 12.77 6.94 4.79
CA ALA A 42 12.42 5.95 5.81
C ALA A 42 12.06 6.66 7.11
N VAL A 43 11.02 6.16 7.79
CA VAL A 43 10.54 6.76 9.02
C VAL A 43 10.97 5.90 10.20
N GLY A 44 11.58 6.54 11.20
CA GLY A 44 11.92 5.87 12.45
C GLY A 44 13.28 5.19 12.46
N TYR A 45 14.05 5.22 11.38
CA TYR A 45 15.39 4.65 11.33
C TYR A 45 16.13 5.17 10.10
N ALA A 46 17.45 4.97 10.09
CA ALA A 46 18.28 5.37 8.96
C ALA A 46 18.33 4.22 7.95
N GLY A 47 17.60 4.35 6.88
CA GLY A 47 17.53 3.33 5.83
C GLY A 47 17.31 3.95 4.47
N ALA A 48 17.31 3.12 3.44
CA ALA A 48 17.03 3.59 2.09
C ALA A 48 15.61 4.14 2.00
N ASP A 49 15.40 5.08 1.08
CA ASP A 49 14.07 5.63 0.86
C ASP A 49 13.10 4.54 0.42
N PHE A 50 11.85 4.69 0.83
CA PHE A 50 10.77 3.82 0.38
C PHE A 50 10.15 4.38 -0.89
N LEU A 51 9.66 3.48 -1.73
CA LEU A 51 8.68 3.82 -2.74
C LEU A 51 7.32 3.38 -2.21
N ASN A 52 6.35 4.29 -2.26
CA ASN A 52 5.01 4.03 -1.74
C ASN A 52 3.95 4.39 -2.77
N ALA A 53 2.86 3.63 -2.72
CA ALA A 53 1.71 3.84 -3.58
C ALA A 53 0.45 3.43 -2.82
N ALA A 54 -0.69 3.84 -3.32
CA ALA A 54 -1.99 3.39 -2.82
C ALA A 54 -2.71 2.59 -3.89
N ALA A 55 -3.55 1.68 -3.46
CA ALA A 55 -4.40 0.91 -4.38
C ALA A 55 -5.80 0.81 -3.79
N ALA A 56 -6.80 0.74 -4.67
CA ALA A 56 -8.18 0.49 -4.29
C ALA A 56 -8.63 -0.79 -4.98
N ILE A 57 -9.21 -1.69 -4.20
CA ILE A 57 -9.75 -2.96 -4.71
C ILE A 57 -11.19 -3.12 -4.25
N ARG A 58 -11.95 -3.90 -5.00
CA ARG A 58 -13.27 -4.35 -4.57
C ARG A 58 -13.17 -5.82 -4.24
N THR A 59 -13.69 -6.22 -3.09
CA THR A 59 -13.51 -7.58 -2.63
C THR A 59 -14.67 -8.03 -1.75
N ASP A 60 -15.00 -9.31 -1.83
CA ASP A 60 -15.95 -9.94 -0.91
C ASP A 60 -15.21 -10.63 0.24
N LEU A 61 -13.90 -10.57 0.29
CA LEU A 61 -13.15 -11.09 1.44
C LEU A 61 -13.42 -10.22 2.66
N SER A 62 -13.56 -10.86 3.82
CA SER A 62 -13.61 -10.13 5.08
C SER A 62 -12.29 -9.39 5.31
N PRO A 63 -12.26 -8.38 6.16
CA PRO A 63 -10.98 -7.73 6.50
C PRO A 63 -9.93 -8.72 6.99
N GLU A 64 -10.33 -9.72 7.79
CA GLU A 64 -9.40 -10.74 8.29
C GLU A 64 -8.84 -11.59 7.17
N ALA A 65 -9.70 -12.04 6.27
CA ALA A 65 -9.28 -12.87 5.14
C ALA A 65 -8.39 -12.07 4.18
N LEU A 66 -8.74 -10.82 3.93
CA LEU A 66 -7.91 -9.94 3.10
C LEU A 66 -6.56 -9.71 3.74
N ASN A 67 -6.53 -9.44 5.04
CA ASN A 67 -5.27 -9.23 5.76
C ASN A 67 -4.38 -10.46 5.66
N ALA A 68 -4.95 -11.66 5.80
CA ALA A 68 -4.19 -12.89 5.66
C ALA A 68 -3.63 -13.06 4.24
N TRP A 69 -4.42 -12.70 3.23
CA TRP A 69 -3.98 -12.78 1.84
C TRP A 69 -2.81 -11.82 1.57
N LEU A 70 -2.90 -10.59 2.11
CA LEU A 70 -1.83 -9.62 1.96
C LEU A 70 -0.56 -10.05 2.68
N HIS A 71 -0.68 -10.64 3.88
CA HIS A 71 0.49 -11.17 4.59
C HIS A 71 1.15 -12.30 3.81
N ALA A 72 0.36 -13.17 3.18
CA ALA A 72 0.92 -14.24 2.34
C ALA A 72 1.67 -13.66 1.14
N LEU A 73 1.18 -12.56 0.57
CA LEU A 73 1.88 -11.87 -0.51
C LEU A 73 3.20 -11.29 -0.03
N GLU A 74 3.22 -10.66 1.15
CA GLU A 74 4.47 -10.17 1.74
C GLU A 74 5.46 -11.30 1.95
N ASP A 75 5.00 -12.45 2.46
CA ASP A 75 5.86 -13.60 2.69
C ASP A 75 6.44 -14.13 1.38
N ALA A 76 5.64 -14.14 0.32
CA ALA A 76 6.11 -14.55 -1.01
C ALA A 76 7.20 -13.63 -1.55
N HIS A 77 7.27 -12.39 -1.05
CA HIS A 77 8.30 -11.42 -1.41
C HIS A 77 9.45 -11.38 -0.41
N GLY A 78 9.57 -12.37 0.45
CA GLY A 78 10.71 -12.49 1.35
C GLY A 78 10.63 -11.65 2.60
N ARG A 79 9.44 -11.35 3.11
CA ARG A 79 9.27 -10.56 4.32
C ARG A 79 9.92 -11.23 5.51
N ASP A 80 10.80 -10.51 6.22
CA ASP A 80 11.41 -10.98 7.46
C ASP A 80 10.67 -10.34 8.63
N ARG A 81 9.90 -11.14 9.35
CA ARG A 81 9.09 -10.65 10.47
C ARG A 81 9.82 -10.76 11.79
N SER A 82 11.05 -11.30 11.81
CA SER A 82 11.84 -11.38 13.02
C SER A 82 12.60 -10.10 13.33
N GLY A 83 12.69 -9.20 12.38
CA GLY A 83 13.42 -7.97 12.54
C GLY A 83 12.64 -6.86 13.26
N PRO A 84 13.28 -5.70 13.48
CA PRO A 84 12.63 -4.58 14.16
C PRO A 84 11.40 -4.09 13.38
N ARG A 85 10.48 -3.44 14.10
CA ARG A 85 9.24 -2.92 13.51
C ARG A 85 9.53 -1.93 12.38
N TYR A 86 10.45 -0.99 12.61
CA TYR A 86 10.84 -0.02 11.60
C TYR A 86 12.18 -0.44 11.03
N SER A 87 12.16 -1.08 9.86
CA SER A 87 13.35 -1.61 9.21
C SER A 87 13.08 -1.74 7.71
N ASP A 88 14.10 -2.14 6.95
CA ASP A 88 13.94 -2.33 5.51
C ASP A 88 12.91 -3.40 5.20
N ARG A 89 12.17 -3.19 4.12
CA ARG A 89 11.09 -4.08 3.70
C ARG A 89 11.19 -4.36 2.21
N THR A 90 11.08 -5.63 1.85
CA THR A 90 10.90 -6.02 0.46
C THR A 90 9.50 -5.64 -0.02
N LEU A 91 8.49 -5.91 0.80
CA LEU A 91 7.12 -5.50 0.51
C LEU A 91 6.36 -5.31 1.81
N ASP A 92 5.69 -4.17 1.91
CA ASP A 92 4.82 -3.84 3.02
C ASP A 92 3.49 -3.44 2.39
N ILE A 93 2.42 -4.17 2.70
CA ILE A 93 1.13 -3.89 2.11
C ILE A 93 0.05 -4.05 3.17
N ASP A 94 -0.67 -2.97 3.44
CA ASP A 94 -1.62 -2.91 4.55
C ASP A 94 -2.98 -2.42 4.10
N ILE A 95 -4.02 -2.91 4.76
CA ILE A 95 -5.36 -2.34 4.62
C ILE A 95 -5.38 -1.03 5.40
N VAL A 96 -5.71 0.05 4.73
CA VAL A 96 -5.77 1.38 5.34
C VAL A 96 -7.20 1.73 5.71
N LEU A 97 -8.12 1.50 4.79
CA LEU A 97 -9.56 1.69 4.97
C LEU A 97 -10.29 0.51 4.33
N TYR A 98 -11.46 0.19 4.87
CA TYR A 98 -12.33 -0.85 4.32
C TYR A 98 -13.75 -0.32 4.47
N ASP A 99 -14.27 0.32 3.42
CA ASP A 99 -15.48 1.13 3.47
C ASP A 99 -15.39 2.10 4.67
N ASP A 100 -16.40 2.14 5.53
CA ASP A 100 -16.40 2.95 6.75
C ASP A 100 -16.18 2.13 8.02
N LEU A 101 -15.63 0.93 7.88
CA LEU A 101 -15.48 -0.01 8.98
C LEU A 101 -14.43 0.48 9.99
N VAL A 102 -14.71 0.23 11.27
CA VAL A 102 -13.75 0.39 12.35
C VAL A 102 -13.60 -0.99 12.98
N ALA A 103 -12.40 -1.54 12.94
CA ALA A 103 -12.18 -2.91 13.38
C ALA A 103 -10.72 -3.16 13.77
N GLU A 104 -10.52 -4.12 14.65
CA GLU A 104 -9.19 -4.63 15.02
C GLU A 104 -9.26 -6.15 15.04
N GLY A 105 -8.13 -6.81 14.82
CA GLY A 105 -8.09 -8.25 14.82
C GLY A 105 -6.66 -8.80 14.76
N ALA A 106 -6.57 -10.09 14.52
CA ALA A 106 -5.30 -10.79 14.45
C ALA A 106 -4.45 -10.28 13.29
N GLY A 107 -3.13 -10.48 13.38
CA GLY A 107 -2.21 -10.08 12.32
C GLY A 107 -2.03 -8.57 12.22
N ASN A 108 -2.15 -7.88 13.35
CA ASN A 108 -2.04 -6.42 13.41
C ASN A 108 -3.10 -5.71 12.57
N LEU A 109 -4.25 -6.35 12.36
CA LEU A 109 -5.35 -5.74 11.65
C LEU A 109 -5.90 -4.56 12.46
N ARG A 110 -5.90 -3.39 11.85
CA ARG A 110 -6.45 -2.19 12.48
C ARG A 110 -6.96 -1.27 11.39
N ILE A 111 -8.26 -1.01 11.39
CA ILE A 111 -8.94 -0.20 10.40
C ILE A 111 -9.76 0.87 11.12
N PRO A 112 -9.60 2.15 10.83
CA PRO A 112 -8.62 2.74 9.92
C PRO A 112 -7.21 2.62 10.48
N ARG A 113 -6.23 2.58 9.61
CA ARG A 113 -4.86 2.36 10.03
C ARG A 113 -4.23 3.65 10.55
N ASP A 114 -3.44 3.55 11.63
CA ASP A 114 -2.81 4.72 12.23
C ASP A 114 -1.84 5.43 11.28
N GLU A 115 -1.21 4.68 10.38
CA GLU A 115 -0.27 5.22 9.42
C GLU A 115 -0.89 6.22 8.44
N LEU A 116 -2.22 6.34 8.44
CA LEU A 116 -2.89 7.41 7.69
C LEU A 116 -2.42 8.81 8.08
N ARG A 117 -1.76 8.95 9.22
CA ARG A 117 -1.19 10.25 9.63
C ARG A 117 0.08 10.60 8.87
N HIS A 118 0.68 9.64 8.17
CA HIS A 118 1.95 9.85 7.46
C HIS A 118 1.71 10.22 6.00
N ALA A 119 2.58 11.09 5.48
CA ALA A 119 2.50 11.51 4.08
C ALA A 119 2.62 10.33 3.13
N PHE A 120 3.41 9.30 3.48
CA PHE A 120 3.64 8.18 2.58
C PHE A 120 2.40 7.29 2.38
N VAL A 121 1.41 7.39 3.26
CA VAL A 121 0.11 6.75 3.07
C VAL A 121 -0.89 7.75 2.50
N LEU A 122 -0.96 8.93 3.09
CA LEU A 122 -2.02 9.89 2.83
C LEU A 122 -1.92 10.51 1.44
N LYS A 123 -0.72 10.87 1.00
CA LYS A 123 -0.56 11.50 -0.30
C LYS A 123 -0.98 10.58 -1.46
N PRO A 124 -0.49 9.34 -1.55
CA PRO A 124 -0.93 8.46 -2.64
C PRO A 124 -2.42 8.15 -2.56
N LEU A 125 -2.96 7.98 -1.35
CA LEU A 125 -4.37 7.67 -1.18
C LEU A 125 -5.25 8.84 -1.61
N ALA A 126 -4.86 10.08 -1.30
CA ALA A 126 -5.62 11.26 -1.69
C ALA A 126 -5.70 11.40 -3.21
N GLU A 127 -4.74 10.84 -3.93
CA GLU A 127 -4.74 10.90 -5.38
C GLU A 127 -5.86 10.05 -5.99
N ILE A 128 -6.12 8.86 -5.43
CA ILE A 128 -7.11 7.94 -6.00
C ILE A 128 -8.44 7.95 -5.25
N ALA A 129 -8.46 8.42 -4.01
CA ALA A 129 -9.66 8.36 -3.18
C ALA A 129 -9.84 9.65 -2.37
N PRO A 130 -9.84 10.83 -3.04
CA PRO A 130 -9.95 12.08 -2.30
C PRO A 130 -11.25 12.21 -1.52
N GLY A 131 -12.32 11.59 -2.01
CA GLY A 131 -13.63 11.66 -1.37
C GLY A 131 -13.88 10.60 -0.31
N ALA A 132 -12.97 9.65 -0.13
CA ALA A 132 -13.16 8.64 0.91
C ALA A 132 -13.12 9.30 2.28
N MET A 133 -13.97 8.81 3.20
CA MET A 133 -14.10 9.44 4.52
C MET A 133 -13.36 8.61 5.57
N HIS A 134 -12.61 9.30 6.40
CA HIS A 134 -11.99 8.66 7.56
C HIS A 134 -13.10 8.40 8.59
N PRO A 135 -13.35 7.14 8.96
CA PRO A 135 -14.53 6.81 9.78
C PRO A 135 -14.48 7.36 11.21
N LEU A 136 -13.30 7.71 11.71
CA LEU A 136 -13.18 8.24 13.07
C LEU A 136 -13.06 9.76 13.10
N GLU A 137 -12.58 10.39 12.02
CA GLU A 137 -12.36 11.83 12.00
C GLU A 137 -13.44 12.61 11.25
N SER A 138 -14.29 11.89 10.54
CA SER A 138 -15.38 12.51 9.77
C SER A 138 -14.88 13.56 8.78
N ARG A 139 -13.70 13.32 8.23
CA ARG A 139 -13.07 14.20 7.22
C ARG A 139 -12.68 13.34 6.02
N SER A 140 -12.73 13.93 4.84
CA SER A 140 -12.29 13.23 3.63
C SER A 140 -10.78 13.10 3.61
N ILE A 141 -10.30 12.13 2.84
CA ILE A 141 -8.86 11.95 2.66
C ILE A 141 -8.25 13.21 2.04
N ALA A 142 -8.94 13.86 1.11
CA ALA A 142 -8.48 15.13 0.54
C ALA A 142 -8.32 16.21 1.60
N GLU A 143 -9.28 16.31 2.53
CA GLU A 143 -9.20 17.28 3.62
C GLU A 143 -8.04 16.99 4.55
N LEU A 144 -7.85 15.73 4.90
CA LEU A 144 -6.72 15.32 5.75
C LEU A 144 -5.39 15.65 5.09
N TRP A 145 -5.29 15.40 3.78
CA TRP A 145 -4.05 15.70 3.06
C TRP A 145 -3.78 17.21 3.02
N ARG A 146 -4.80 18.02 2.71
CA ARG A 146 -4.62 19.47 2.69
C ARG A 146 -4.21 20.05 4.05
N ALA A 147 -4.60 19.40 5.15
CA ALA A 147 -4.24 19.81 6.49
C ALA A 147 -2.91 19.24 6.96
N HIS A 148 -2.29 18.36 6.18
CA HIS A 148 -1.05 17.71 6.58
C HIS A 148 0.13 18.67 6.48
N PRO A 149 1.07 18.62 7.44
CA PRO A 149 2.25 19.52 7.40
C PRO A 149 3.08 19.41 6.12
N GLU A 150 3.08 18.24 5.48
CA GLU A 150 3.87 18.03 4.27
C GLU A 150 3.05 18.11 2.98
N HIS A 151 1.84 18.68 3.05
CA HIS A 151 0.93 18.69 1.89
C HIS A 151 1.50 19.46 0.69
N ASP A 152 2.41 20.39 0.92
CA ASP A 152 3.02 21.19 -0.15
C ASP A 152 4.44 20.73 -0.49
N VAL A 153 4.91 19.63 0.07
CA VAL A 153 6.22 19.07 -0.30
C VAL A 153 6.09 18.38 -1.65
N ALA A 154 7.05 18.65 -2.54
CA ALA A 154 7.07 18.02 -3.85
C ALA A 154 7.84 16.70 -3.74
N PHE A 155 7.14 15.60 -3.54
CA PHE A 155 7.76 14.28 -3.49
C PHE A 155 8.06 13.80 -4.91
N GLU A 156 9.19 13.11 -5.08
CA GLU A 156 9.58 12.60 -6.38
C GLU A 156 8.66 11.46 -6.80
N GLN A 157 8.11 11.56 -8.01
CA GLN A 157 7.32 10.49 -8.60
C GLN A 157 8.26 9.55 -9.35
N VAL A 158 8.07 8.25 -9.16
CA VAL A 158 8.94 7.23 -9.73
C VAL A 158 8.10 6.32 -10.62
N GLU A 159 8.57 6.06 -11.84
CA GLU A 159 7.88 5.15 -12.74
C GLU A 159 8.33 3.73 -12.49
N LEU A 160 7.38 2.81 -12.33
CA LEU A 160 7.72 1.40 -12.16
C LEU A 160 8.08 0.75 -13.49
N GLY A 161 7.59 1.30 -14.57
CA GLY A 161 7.83 0.74 -15.89
C GLY A 161 7.07 -0.55 -16.12
N SER A 162 7.31 -1.14 -17.28
CA SER A 162 6.78 -2.44 -17.60
C SER A 162 7.93 -3.41 -17.75
N ALA A 163 7.63 -4.70 -17.87
CA ALA A 163 8.67 -5.69 -18.07
C ALA A 163 9.45 -5.35 -19.34
N PRO A 164 10.78 -5.57 -19.36
CA PRO A 164 11.56 -5.30 -20.55
C PRO A 164 11.04 -6.07 -21.76
N PRO A 165 11.13 -5.49 -22.94
CA PRO A 165 10.71 -6.19 -24.16
C PRO A 165 11.45 -7.50 -24.30
N GLY A 166 10.77 -8.53 -24.72
CA GLY A 166 11.34 -9.84 -24.88
C GLY A 166 11.43 -10.65 -23.61
N THR A 167 11.18 -10.07 -22.47
CA THR A 167 11.14 -10.80 -21.23
C THR A 167 9.75 -11.37 -21.09
N SER A 168 9.66 -12.63 -21.19
CA SER A 168 8.38 -13.28 -21.06
C SER A 168 7.91 -13.16 -19.66
N PRO A 169 6.77 -12.71 -19.57
CA PRO A 169 6.29 -12.55 -18.25
C PRO A 169 5.95 -13.84 -17.78
N THR A 170 6.17 -14.63 -18.43
CA THR A 170 5.90 -15.72 -18.05
C THR A 170 6.33 -16.17 -17.03
N ARG A 171 6.45 -16.25 -16.82
CA ARG A 171 6.51 -16.68 -16.08
C ARG A 171 6.56 -17.13 -15.24
N ALA A 172 6.43 -17.13 -14.97
CA ALA A 172 6.36 -17.26 -13.90
C ALA A 172 5.93 -18.31 -13.40
N PRO A 173 6.34 -18.91 -12.97
CA PRO A 173 5.96 -19.94 -12.56
C PRO A 173 5.18 -19.80 -11.58
N ALA A 174 4.68 -20.25 -11.58
CA ALA A 174 3.96 -20.37 -10.80
C ALA A 174 4.33 -19.97 -9.68
N ARG A 175 4.20 -19.75 -9.21
CA ARG A 175 4.45 -19.41 -8.16
C ARG A 175 3.53 -19.63 -7.34
#